data_f6d84c981d3a17e9a6dc2022cc1a34ae
#
_entry.id   f6d84c981d3a17e9a6dc2022cc1a34ae
#
_cell.length_a   1.000
_cell.length_b   1.000
_cell.length_c   1.000
_cell.angle_alpha   90.00
_cell.angle_beta   90.00
_cell.angle_gamma   90.00
#
_symmetry.space_group_name_H-M   'P 1'
#
loop_
_entity.id
_entity.type
_entity.pdbx_description
1 polymer ?
#
loop_
_entity_poly.entity_id
_entity_poly.type
_entity_poly.pdbx_seq_one_letter_code
_entity_poly.pdbx_strand_id
1 'polypeptide(L)'
;MMNYFFPKIFIILYLSFFSFSNVLPEVFIVAKVNQEIITNIDLEFEKKYLTSLNPNLKKLDQKRISEYAKNSLINEKIKKIEIEKNFEIVPNEVLLSKVITDIYSSIGLSNLDEFKNYLFQNEMNLEKIKKKITIEIAWNDFIMNIFQNQIEIDKNQIIEDLEKFSEKKVDNLLMSEIIFTVEKKKELVSKYDEIKKSINDIGFEETARIYSLSDSKKSGGNLGWIYKNQLSKEIKDKLNDINVGDFTKPIIT
;
A
#
# COMPACT_ATOMS: atom_id res chain seq x y z
N MET A 1 69.43 -15.48 58.34
CA MET A 1 68.14 -14.73 58.39
C MET A 1 67.93 -14.06 57.03
N MET A 2 67.04 -14.59 56.24
CA MET A 2 66.84 -14.12 54.86
C MET A 2 65.45 -13.54 54.79
N ASN A 3 65.39 -12.19 54.73
CA ASN A 3 64.11 -11.46 54.61
C ASN A 3 63.64 -11.49 53.15
N TYR A 4 62.51 -12.17 52.91
CA TYR A 4 61.82 -12.10 51.64
C TYR A 4 60.90 -10.86 51.62
N PHE A 5 61.28 -9.90 50.76
CA PHE A 5 60.43 -8.76 50.43
C PHE A 5 59.45 -9.17 49.36
N PHE A 6 58.16 -9.27 49.67
CA PHE A 6 57.11 -9.47 48.70
C PHE A 6 56.65 -8.10 48.18
N PRO A 7 56.71 -7.82 46.86
CA PRO A 7 56.08 -6.60 46.33
C PRO A 7 54.58 -6.83 46.27
N LYS A 8 53.81 -5.94 46.92
CA LYS A 8 52.38 -5.84 46.77
C LYS A 8 52.06 -5.32 45.36
N ILE A 9 51.62 -6.22 44.48
CA ILE A 9 51.05 -5.84 43.18
C ILE A 9 49.65 -5.27 43.43
N PHE A 10 49.54 -3.96 43.27
CA PHE A 10 48.24 -3.26 43.28
C PHE A 10 47.59 -3.46 41.90
N ILE A 11 46.65 -4.42 41.80
CA ILE A 11 45.79 -4.62 40.64
C ILE A 11 44.75 -3.50 40.67
N ILE A 12 44.97 -2.44 39.93
CA ILE A 12 43.93 -1.44 39.68
C ILE A 12 42.94 -2.05 38.65
N LEU A 13 41.84 -2.53 39.15
CA LEU A 13 40.69 -2.97 38.34
C LEU A 13 40.06 -1.73 37.75
N TYR A 14 40.41 -1.38 36.50
CA TYR A 14 39.77 -0.32 35.74
C TYR A 14 38.38 -0.84 35.31
N LEU A 15 37.35 -0.61 36.14
CA LEU A 15 35.96 -0.81 35.77
C LEU A 15 35.63 0.32 34.75
N SER A 16 35.83 0.04 33.47
CA SER A 16 35.28 0.85 32.41
C SER A 16 33.76 0.69 32.45
N PHE A 17 33.06 1.65 33.07
CA PHE A 17 31.63 1.85 32.91
C PHE A 17 31.38 2.16 31.43
N PHE A 18 31.08 1.12 30.65
CA PHE A 18 30.46 1.30 29.36
C PHE A 18 29.07 1.85 29.64
N SER A 19 28.94 3.17 29.68
CA SER A 19 27.65 3.84 29.61
C SER A 19 27.05 3.52 28.23
N PHE A 20 26.21 2.51 28.14
CA PHE A 20 25.33 2.34 27.02
C PHE A 20 24.37 3.54 27.04
N SER A 21 24.75 4.61 26.37
CA SER A 21 23.82 5.67 26.05
C SER A 21 22.77 5.04 25.12
N ASN A 22 21.61 4.73 25.67
CA ASN A 22 20.44 4.47 24.86
C ASN A 22 20.15 5.77 24.10
N VAL A 23 20.70 5.90 22.91
CA VAL A 23 20.35 6.97 21.99
C VAL A 23 18.92 6.66 21.57
N LEU A 24 17.97 7.31 22.24
CA LEU A 24 16.58 7.29 21.78
C LEU A 24 16.57 7.87 20.37
N PRO A 25 15.93 7.22 19.42
CA PRO A 25 15.87 7.74 18.07
C PRO A 25 15.25 9.13 18.10
N GLU A 26 15.93 10.09 17.51
CA GLU A 26 15.44 11.45 17.38
C GLU A 26 14.10 11.43 16.62
N VAL A 27 13.06 11.99 17.24
CA VAL A 27 11.72 12.06 16.65
C VAL A 27 11.56 13.38 15.92
N PHE A 28 11.29 13.32 14.61
CA PHE A 28 11.04 14.51 13.82
C PHE A 28 9.79 14.35 12.95
N ILE A 29 9.23 15.47 12.51
CA ILE A 29 8.02 15.52 11.69
C ILE A 29 8.40 15.29 10.23
N VAL A 30 7.79 14.27 9.61
CA VAL A 30 7.95 13.94 8.18
C VAL A 30 6.89 14.61 7.33
N ALA A 31 5.67 14.73 7.87
CA ALA A 31 4.55 15.41 7.22
C ALA A 31 3.52 15.87 8.24
N LYS A 32 2.66 16.82 7.83
CA LYS A 32 1.51 17.28 8.60
C LYS A 32 0.28 17.32 7.70
N VAL A 33 -0.85 16.81 8.21
CA VAL A 33 -2.15 16.82 7.55
C VAL A 33 -3.14 17.49 8.50
N ASN A 34 -3.48 18.74 8.26
CA ASN A 34 -4.22 19.59 9.21
C ASN A 34 -3.53 19.62 10.59
N GLN A 35 -4.19 19.08 11.63
CA GLN A 35 -3.64 18.96 12.98
C GLN A 35 -2.90 17.63 13.24
N GLU A 36 -3.05 16.66 12.35
CA GLU A 36 -2.40 15.35 12.46
C GLU A 36 -0.94 15.42 12.03
N ILE A 37 -0.05 14.86 12.83
CA ILE A 37 1.38 14.82 12.58
C ILE A 37 1.76 13.40 12.16
N ILE A 38 2.67 13.30 11.20
CA ILE A 38 3.32 12.05 10.79
C ILE A 38 4.81 12.19 11.14
N THR A 39 5.29 11.30 11.97
CA THR A 39 6.69 11.28 12.42
C THR A 39 7.52 10.29 11.61
N ASN A 40 8.85 10.38 11.74
CA ASN A 40 9.76 9.37 11.22
C ASN A 40 9.49 7.96 11.81
N ILE A 41 9.02 7.87 13.06
CA ILE A 41 8.66 6.60 13.70
C ILE A 41 7.43 5.98 13.02
N ASP A 42 6.43 6.81 12.68
CA ASP A 42 5.27 6.35 11.92
C ASP A 42 5.68 5.87 10.51
N LEU A 43 6.57 6.61 9.86
CA LEU A 43 7.10 6.25 8.55
C LEU A 43 7.83 4.90 8.57
N GLU A 44 8.69 4.67 9.56
CA GLU A 44 9.40 3.38 9.70
C GLU A 44 8.45 2.22 10.01
N PHE A 45 7.43 2.44 10.86
CA PHE A 45 6.38 1.45 11.08
C PHE A 45 5.63 1.14 9.79
N GLU A 46 5.26 2.15 9.02
CA GLU A 46 4.54 1.97 7.76
C GLU A 46 5.36 1.22 6.71
N LYS A 47 6.65 1.52 6.59
CA LYS A 47 7.57 0.77 5.70
C LYS A 47 7.61 -0.70 6.08
N LYS A 48 7.74 -1.02 7.38
CA LYS A 48 7.70 -2.40 7.89
C LYS A 48 6.36 -3.06 7.57
N TYR A 49 5.25 -2.37 7.84
CA TYR A 49 3.91 -2.85 7.57
C TYR A 49 3.74 -3.23 6.09
N LEU A 50 4.06 -2.30 5.19
CA LEU A 50 3.92 -2.51 3.75
C LEU A 50 4.80 -3.66 3.23
N THR A 51 6.07 -3.69 3.62
CA THR A 51 7.02 -4.69 3.11
C THR A 51 6.84 -6.08 3.74
N SER A 52 6.32 -6.16 4.96
CA SER A 52 6.08 -7.43 5.63
C SER A 52 4.79 -8.10 5.14
N LEU A 53 3.77 -7.31 4.83
CA LEU A 53 2.51 -7.85 4.30
C LEU A 53 2.51 -7.99 2.78
N ASN A 54 3.46 -7.34 2.09
CA ASN A 54 3.64 -7.49 0.66
C ASN A 54 5.14 -7.67 0.32
N PRO A 55 5.61 -8.91 0.20
CA PRO A 55 7.02 -9.21 -0.08
C PRO A 55 7.54 -8.62 -1.38
N ASN A 56 6.68 -8.34 -2.38
CA ASN A 56 7.10 -7.72 -3.63
C ASN A 56 7.65 -6.31 -3.42
N LEU A 57 7.12 -5.58 -2.43
CA LEU A 57 7.59 -4.24 -2.11
C LEU A 57 9.03 -4.21 -1.56
N LYS A 58 9.54 -5.34 -1.06
CA LYS A 58 10.96 -5.46 -0.63
C LYS A 58 11.95 -5.25 -1.78
N LYS A 59 11.49 -5.40 -3.03
CA LYS A 59 12.32 -5.18 -4.23
C LYS A 59 12.51 -3.70 -4.56
N LEU A 60 11.71 -2.81 -3.98
CA LEU A 60 11.84 -1.38 -4.17
C LEU A 60 13.06 -0.84 -3.43
N ASP A 61 13.69 0.19 -4.00
CA ASP A 61 14.72 0.93 -3.30
C ASP A 61 14.14 1.72 -2.10
N GLN A 62 15.02 2.09 -1.17
CA GLN A 62 14.61 2.73 0.09
C GLN A 62 13.91 4.08 -0.10
N LYS A 63 14.22 4.80 -1.17
CA LYS A 63 13.57 6.08 -1.47
C LYS A 63 12.12 5.86 -1.89
N ARG A 64 11.89 4.94 -2.83
CA ARG A 64 10.55 4.62 -3.34
C ARG A 64 9.64 4.05 -2.27
N ILE A 65 10.14 3.12 -1.44
CA ILE A 65 9.32 2.58 -0.34
C ILE A 65 9.01 3.66 0.71
N SER A 66 9.93 4.59 0.99
CA SER A 66 9.67 5.70 1.90
C SER A 66 8.63 6.69 1.35
N GLU A 67 8.68 7.00 0.07
CA GLU A 67 7.67 7.85 -0.59
C GLU A 67 6.30 7.18 -0.59
N TYR A 68 6.25 5.88 -0.88
CA TYR A 68 5.00 5.12 -0.84
C TYR A 68 4.41 5.05 0.59
N ALA A 69 5.23 4.75 1.58
CA ALA A 69 4.82 4.72 2.98
C ALA A 69 4.33 6.09 3.47
N LYS A 70 5.01 7.17 3.09
CA LYS A 70 4.59 8.54 3.41
C LYS A 70 3.21 8.85 2.81
N ASN A 71 3.00 8.53 1.55
CA ASN A 71 1.71 8.75 0.87
C ASN A 71 0.59 7.89 1.49
N SER A 72 0.88 6.66 1.87
CA SER A 72 -0.05 5.78 2.60
C SER A 72 -0.52 6.42 3.91
N LEU A 73 0.41 6.91 4.72
CA LEU A 73 0.10 7.59 5.98
C LEU A 73 -0.68 8.89 5.78
N ILE A 74 -0.32 9.70 4.77
CA ILE A 74 -1.07 10.92 4.45
C ILE A 74 -2.52 10.57 4.09
N ASN A 75 -2.74 9.58 3.24
CA ASN A 75 -4.07 9.12 2.85
C ASN A 75 -4.87 8.59 4.04
N GLU A 76 -4.24 7.82 4.94
CA GLU A 76 -4.88 7.35 6.17
C GLU A 76 -5.35 8.52 7.05
N LYS A 77 -4.49 9.55 7.22
CA LYS A 77 -4.86 10.74 7.98
C LYS A 77 -6.00 11.53 7.34
N ILE A 78 -5.98 11.69 6.01
CA ILE A 78 -7.06 12.36 5.27
C ILE A 78 -8.39 11.62 5.48
N LYS A 79 -8.39 10.29 5.30
CA LYS A 79 -9.59 9.46 5.52
C LYS A 79 -10.12 9.61 6.93
N LYS A 80 -9.25 9.46 7.93
CA LYS A 80 -9.61 9.61 9.34
C LYS A 80 -10.27 10.97 9.61
N ILE A 81 -9.63 12.07 9.19
CA ILE A 81 -10.14 13.42 9.39
C ILE A 81 -11.50 13.58 8.70
N GLU A 82 -11.68 13.04 7.50
CA GLU A 82 -12.92 13.19 6.75
C GLU A 82 -14.08 12.43 7.41
N ILE A 83 -13.83 11.21 7.89
CA ILE A 83 -14.82 10.43 8.62
C ILE A 83 -15.21 11.15 9.93
N GLU A 84 -14.22 11.58 10.72
CA GLU A 84 -14.42 12.18 12.05
C GLU A 84 -15.19 13.51 12.02
N LYS A 85 -15.34 14.15 10.85
CA LYS A 85 -16.23 15.31 10.69
C LYS A 85 -17.71 14.98 10.91
N ASN A 86 -18.11 13.75 10.61
CA ASN A 86 -19.52 13.36 10.57
C ASN A 86 -19.83 12.13 11.43
N PHE A 87 -18.85 11.29 11.73
CA PHE A 87 -19.02 9.99 12.37
C PHE A 87 -17.90 9.70 13.35
N GLU A 88 -18.21 8.94 14.39
CA GLU A 88 -17.21 8.33 15.26
C GLU A 88 -16.70 7.05 14.62
N ILE A 89 -15.37 6.84 14.62
CA ILE A 89 -14.75 5.62 14.12
C ILE A 89 -14.84 4.53 15.17
N VAL A 90 -15.80 3.62 15.00
CA VAL A 90 -16.01 2.48 15.90
C VAL A 90 -15.59 1.19 15.18
N PRO A 91 -14.77 0.31 15.83
CA PRO A 91 -14.39 -0.95 15.24
C PRO A 91 -15.59 -1.88 15.00
N ASN A 92 -15.71 -2.40 13.79
CA ASN A 92 -16.58 -3.53 13.49
C ASN A 92 -15.76 -4.82 13.69
N GLU A 93 -15.87 -5.43 14.86
CA GLU A 93 -15.03 -6.57 15.26
C GLU A 93 -15.17 -7.78 14.32
N VAL A 94 -16.37 -8.03 13.78
CA VAL A 94 -16.60 -9.14 12.85
C VAL A 94 -15.83 -8.91 11.55
N LEU A 95 -15.97 -7.72 10.98
CA LEU A 95 -15.31 -7.38 9.72
C LEU A 95 -13.80 -7.22 9.92
N LEU A 96 -13.38 -6.64 11.04
CA LEU A 96 -11.96 -6.51 11.42
C LEU A 96 -11.30 -7.89 11.53
N SER A 97 -11.95 -8.84 12.22
CA SER A 97 -11.44 -10.21 12.35
C SER A 97 -11.32 -10.91 10.99
N LYS A 98 -12.30 -10.71 10.10
CA LYS A 98 -12.26 -11.25 8.74
C LYS A 98 -11.08 -10.68 7.95
N VAL A 99 -10.92 -9.37 7.94
CA VAL A 99 -9.81 -8.71 7.21
C VAL A 99 -8.45 -9.17 7.75
N ILE A 100 -8.30 -9.31 9.07
CA ILE A 100 -7.07 -9.84 9.67
C ILE A 100 -6.81 -11.28 9.22
N THR A 101 -7.86 -12.10 9.15
CA THR A 101 -7.77 -13.48 8.63
C THR A 101 -7.30 -13.50 7.18
N ASP A 102 -7.88 -12.67 6.35
CA ASP A 102 -7.49 -12.56 4.93
C ASP A 102 -6.02 -12.11 4.79
N ILE A 103 -5.58 -11.15 5.61
CA ILE A 103 -4.19 -10.67 5.63
C ILE A 103 -3.22 -11.83 5.96
N TYR A 104 -3.39 -12.51 7.09
CA TYR A 104 -2.42 -13.52 7.47
C TYR A 104 -2.45 -14.73 6.54
N SER A 105 -3.62 -15.08 6.01
CA SER A 105 -3.74 -16.16 5.01
C SER A 105 -3.02 -15.81 3.71
N SER A 106 -3.08 -14.53 3.28
CA SER A 106 -2.41 -14.07 2.05
C SER A 106 -0.88 -14.15 2.11
N ILE A 107 -0.30 -14.14 3.31
CA ILE A 107 1.15 -14.33 3.53
C ILE A 107 1.51 -15.76 3.97
N GLY A 108 0.56 -16.70 3.85
CA GLY A 108 0.79 -18.13 4.08
C GLY A 108 0.75 -18.57 5.54
N LEU A 109 0.16 -17.77 6.44
CA LEU A 109 -0.01 -18.12 7.84
C LEU A 109 -1.40 -18.73 8.09
N SER A 110 -1.47 -19.68 9.04
CA SER A 110 -2.67 -20.51 9.23
C SER A 110 -3.61 -19.99 10.33
N ASN A 111 -3.11 -19.18 11.25
CA ASN A 111 -3.89 -18.71 12.40
C ASN A 111 -3.35 -17.39 12.98
N LEU A 112 -4.15 -16.79 13.86
CA LEU A 112 -3.85 -15.51 14.49
C LEU A 112 -2.59 -15.54 15.36
N ASP A 113 -2.26 -16.65 15.99
CA ASP A 113 -1.09 -16.73 16.89
C ASP A 113 0.21 -16.81 16.08
N GLU A 114 0.20 -17.50 14.94
CA GLU A 114 1.29 -17.42 13.97
C GLU A 114 1.46 -15.99 13.46
N PHE A 115 0.36 -15.29 13.17
CA PHE A 115 0.39 -13.90 12.75
C PHE A 115 0.95 -12.96 13.82
N LYS A 116 0.53 -13.10 15.10
CA LYS A 116 1.12 -12.34 16.21
C LYS A 116 2.62 -12.55 16.32
N ASN A 117 3.07 -13.82 16.23
CA ASN A 117 4.50 -14.14 16.26
C ASN A 117 5.26 -13.53 15.09
N TYR A 118 4.69 -13.60 13.89
CA TYR A 118 5.24 -12.97 12.69
C TYR A 118 5.38 -11.46 12.86
N LEU A 119 4.34 -10.79 13.38
CA LEU A 119 4.36 -9.36 13.65
C LEU A 119 5.44 -9.01 14.69
N PHE A 120 5.55 -9.78 15.75
CA PHE A 120 6.56 -9.58 16.79
C PHE A 120 7.99 -9.69 16.23
N GLN A 121 8.27 -10.71 15.42
CA GLN A 121 9.56 -10.89 14.75
C GLN A 121 9.91 -9.74 13.79
N ASN A 122 8.91 -9.08 13.22
CA ASN A 122 9.09 -7.92 12.35
C ASN A 122 8.95 -6.58 13.10
N GLU A 123 8.97 -6.59 14.43
CA GLU A 123 8.84 -5.39 15.28
C GLU A 123 7.56 -4.58 14.98
N MET A 124 6.48 -5.27 14.68
CA MET A 124 5.18 -4.68 14.41
C MET A 124 4.20 -4.92 15.56
N ASN A 125 3.22 -4.04 15.68
CA ASN A 125 2.20 -4.10 16.72
C ASN A 125 0.82 -4.36 16.10
N LEU A 126 0.15 -5.44 16.52
CA LEU A 126 -1.17 -5.83 16.02
C LEU A 126 -2.22 -4.73 16.25
N GLU A 127 -2.19 -4.04 17.38
CA GLU A 127 -3.16 -2.99 17.69
C GLU A 127 -3.02 -1.78 16.75
N LYS A 128 -1.82 -1.42 16.34
CA LYS A 128 -1.61 -0.41 15.30
C LYS A 128 -2.20 -0.85 13.96
N ILE A 129 -2.02 -2.12 13.60
CA ILE A 129 -2.58 -2.69 12.36
C ILE A 129 -4.11 -2.69 12.42
N LYS A 130 -4.70 -3.10 13.54
CA LYS A 130 -6.15 -3.05 13.74
C LYS A 130 -6.70 -1.64 13.56
N LYS A 131 -6.04 -0.61 14.12
CA LYS A 131 -6.45 0.79 13.94
C LYS A 131 -6.45 1.20 12.47
N LYS A 132 -5.43 0.84 11.70
CA LYS A 132 -5.37 1.10 10.26
C LYS A 132 -6.53 0.44 9.52
N ILE A 133 -6.77 -0.85 9.78
CA ILE A 133 -7.88 -1.59 9.16
C ILE A 133 -9.23 -0.97 9.54
N THR A 134 -9.40 -0.56 10.80
CA THR A 134 -10.63 0.09 11.26
C THR A 134 -10.90 1.39 10.48
N ILE A 135 -9.88 2.20 10.22
CA ILE A 135 -10.03 3.41 9.40
C ILE A 135 -10.44 3.07 7.97
N GLU A 136 -9.85 2.03 7.36
CA GLU A 136 -10.20 1.59 6.01
C GLU A 136 -11.64 1.05 5.92
N ILE A 137 -12.08 0.27 6.91
CA ILE A 137 -13.46 -0.22 7.02
C ILE A 137 -14.41 0.96 7.14
N ALA A 138 -14.15 1.86 8.10
CA ALA A 138 -14.99 3.04 8.33
C ALA A 138 -15.03 3.97 7.09
N TRP A 139 -13.93 4.06 6.34
CA TRP A 139 -13.91 4.82 5.08
C TRP A 139 -14.82 4.21 4.02
N ASN A 140 -14.81 2.90 3.87
CA ASN A 140 -15.68 2.22 2.92
C ASN A 140 -17.16 2.40 3.30
N ASP A 141 -17.48 2.27 4.58
CA ASP A 141 -18.85 2.50 5.07
C ASP A 141 -19.27 3.96 4.87
N PHE A 142 -18.37 4.91 5.11
CA PHE A 142 -18.61 6.34 4.90
C PHE A 142 -18.93 6.64 3.43
N ILE A 143 -18.12 6.15 2.50
CA ILE A 143 -18.35 6.32 1.06
C ILE A 143 -19.67 5.68 0.63
N MET A 144 -19.95 4.47 1.09
CA MET A 144 -21.24 3.79 0.80
C MET A 144 -22.43 4.62 1.29
N ASN A 145 -22.36 5.12 2.51
CA ASN A 145 -23.47 5.93 3.08
C ASN A 145 -23.72 7.23 2.31
N ILE A 146 -22.66 7.88 1.79
CA ILE A 146 -22.83 9.11 1.01
C ILE A 146 -23.38 8.83 -0.38
N PHE A 147 -22.90 7.79 -1.04
CA PHE A 147 -23.15 7.59 -2.47
C PHE A 147 -24.21 6.54 -2.79
N GLN A 148 -24.61 5.67 -1.84
CA GLN A 148 -25.59 4.59 -2.09
C GLN A 148 -26.91 5.09 -2.69
N ASN A 149 -27.38 6.27 -2.28
CA ASN A 149 -28.62 6.87 -2.78
C ASN A 149 -28.46 7.60 -4.14
N GLN A 150 -27.21 7.75 -4.60
CA GLN A 150 -26.91 8.36 -5.90
C GLN A 150 -26.67 7.31 -7.00
N ILE A 151 -26.63 6.03 -6.61
CA ILE A 151 -26.43 4.92 -7.54
C ILE A 151 -27.81 4.39 -7.92
N GLU A 152 -28.30 4.83 -9.07
CA GLU A 152 -29.49 4.24 -9.70
C GLU A 152 -29.05 3.03 -10.55
N ILE A 153 -29.47 1.84 -10.15
CA ILE A 153 -29.23 0.62 -10.91
C ILE A 153 -30.48 0.31 -11.74
N ASP A 154 -30.46 0.65 -13.02
CA ASP A 154 -31.49 0.23 -13.96
C ASP A 154 -31.27 -1.24 -14.36
N LYS A 155 -31.97 -2.15 -13.65
CA LYS A 155 -31.86 -3.58 -13.92
C LYS A 155 -32.32 -3.96 -15.32
N ASN A 156 -33.31 -3.24 -15.88
CA ASN A 156 -33.83 -3.55 -17.20
C ASN A 156 -32.80 -3.18 -18.27
N GLN A 157 -32.16 -2.01 -18.11
CA GLN A 157 -31.06 -1.61 -19.00
C GLN A 157 -29.90 -2.61 -18.96
N ILE A 158 -29.54 -3.12 -17.76
CA ILE A 158 -28.50 -4.14 -17.63
C ILE A 158 -28.90 -5.44 -18.34
N ILE A 159 -30.15 -5.87 -18.21
CA ILE A 159 -30.65 -7.09 -18.88
C ILE A 159 -30.63 -6.89 -20.40
N GLU A 160 -31.15 -5.76 -20.92
CA GLU A 160 -31.10 -5.45 -22.35
C GLU A 160 -29.66 -5.41 -22.89
N ASP A 161 -28.74 -4.83 -22.13
CA ASP A 161 -27.35 -4.76 -22.52
C ASP A 161 -26.70 -6.17 -22.53
N LEU A 162 -27.01 -7.01 -21.54
CA LEU A 162 -26.57 -8.41 -21.51
C LEU A 162 -27.11 -9.22 -22.72
N GLU A 163 -28.39 -9.05 -23.08
CA GLU A 163 -28.99 -9.70 -24.24
C GLU A 163 -28.32 -9.24 -25.55
N LYS A 164 -28.12 -7.95 -25.74
CA LYS A 164 -27.40 -7.39 -26.91
C LYS A 164 -25.97 -7.90 -27.01
N PHE A 165 -25.32 -8.17 -25.89
CA PHE A 165 -23.94 -8.71 -25.86
C PHE A 165 -23.88 -10.21 -26.10
N SER A 166 -24.92 -10.98 -25.73
CA SER A 166 -24.92 -12.44 -25.92
C SER A 166 -25.01 -12.87 -27.38
N GLU A 167 -25.58 -12.04 -28.26
CA GLU A 167 -25.76 -12.35 -29.67
C GLU A 167 -24.54 -12.07 -30.58
N LYS A 168 -23.53 -11.35 -30.09
CA LYS A 168 -22.34 -10.98 -30.89
C LYS A 168 -21.12 -11.71 -30.33
N LYS A 169 -20.42 -12.48 -31.20
CA LYS A 169 -19.02 -12.84 -30.96
C LYS A 169 -18.19 -11.57 -30.93
N VAL A 170 -17.92 -11.05 -29.75
CA VAL A 170 -17.09 -9.85 -29.57
C VAL A 170 -15.79 -10.30 -28.91
N ASP A 171 -14.67 -9.84 -29.44
CA ASP A 171 -13.37 -10.06 -28.83
C ASP A 171 -13.35 -9.38 -27.45
N ASN A 172 -13.02 -10.17 -26.43
CA ASN A 172 -12.85 -9.71 -25.07
C ASN A 172 -11.37 -9.64 -24.74
N LEU A 173 -10.98 -8.58 -24.05
CA LEU A 173 -9.62 -8.36 -23.58
C LEU A 173 -9.61 -8.31 -22.06
N LEU A 174 -8.81 -9.15 -21.42
CA LEU A 174 -8.52 -9.02 -20.00
C LEU A 174 -7.50 -7.89 -19.85
N MET A 175 -7.91 -6.79 -19.23
CA MET A 175 -7.12 -5.57 -19.21
C MET A 175 -6.80 -5.10 -17.81
N SER A 176 -5.69 -4.40 -17.70
CA SER A 176 -5.31 -3.64 -16.52
C SER A 176 -4.81 -2.25 -16.93
N GLU A 177 -4.91 -1.29 -16.00
CA GLU A 177 -4.51 0.10 -16.25
C GLU A 177 -3.66 0.68 -15.12
N ILE A 178 -2.83 1.65 -15.48
CA ILE A 178 -2.16 2.56 -14.54
C ILE A 178 -2.45 3.98 -15.01
N ILE A 179 -3.28 4.72 -14.28
CA ILE A 179 -3.56 6.13 -14.55
C ILE A 179 -2.62 6.99 -13.72
N PHE A 180 -1.92 7.91 -14.35
CA PHE A 180 -1.05 8.86 -13.67
C PHE A 180 -1.11 10.24 -14.32
N THR A 181 -0.76 11.28 -13.58
CA THR A 181 -0.67 12.64 -14.08
C THR A 181 0.75 13.16 -14.03
N VAL A 182 1.02 14.17 -14.86
CA VAL A 182 2.26 14.95 -14.82
C VAL A 182 1.91 16.42 -14.82
N GLU A 183 2.64 17.25 -14.09
CA GLU A 183 2.39 18.69 -14.06
C GLU A 183 2.78 19.37 -15.39
N LYS A 184 3.84 18.87 -16.01
CA LYS A 184 4.36 19.41 -17.26
C LYS A 184 4.55 18.28 -18.27
N LYS A 185 4.14 18.51 -19.53
CA LYS A 185 4.27 17.52 -20.62
C LYS A 185 5.70 16.95 -20.76
N LYS A 186 6.74 17.74 -20.47
CA LYS A 186 8.13 17.30 -20.53
C LYS A 186 8.48 16.21 -19.50
N GLU A 187 7.69 16.06 -18.45
CA GLU A 187 7.88 15.09 -17.38
C GLU A 187 7.26 13.72 -17.70
N LEU A 188 6.47 13.65 -18.79
CA LEU A 188 5.77 12.42 -19.18
C LEU A 188 6.74 11.26 -19.43
N VAL A 189 7.83 11.54 -20.14
CA VAL A 189 8.83 10.49 -20.48
C VAL A 189 9.50 9.96 -19.21
N SER A 190 9.98 10.85 -18.35
CA SER A 190 10.64 10.42 -17.12
C SER A 190 9.69 9.68 -16.17
N LYS A 191 8.41 10.11 -16.08
CA LYS A 191 7.41 9.42 -15.26
C LYS A 191 7.04 8.05 -15.84
N TYR A 192 6.93 7.96 -17.14
CA TYR A 192 6.71 6.68 -17.81
C TYR A 192 7.88 5.72 -17.60
N ASP A 193 9.13 6.17 -17.73
CA ASP A 193 10.32 5.33 -17.51
C ASP A 193 10.42 4.85 -16.06
N GLU A 194 10.04 5.69 -15.10
CA GLU A 194 9.93 5.31 -13.68
C GLU A 194 8.90 4.18 -13.48
N ILE A 195 7.70 4.35 -14.04
CA ILE A 195 6.62 3.35 -13.96
C ILE A 195 7.04 2.05 -14.67
N LYS A 196 7.63 2.15 -15.86
CA LYS A 196 8.14 1.02 -16.63
C LYS A 196 9.19 0.23 -15.84
N LYS A 197 10.14 0.92 -15.21
CA LYS A 197 11.11 0.30 -14.33
C LYS A 197 10.42 -0.42 -13.18
N SER A 198 9.42 0.21 -12.56
CA SER A 198 8.65 -0.41 -11.49
C SER A 198 7.94 -1.68 -11.95
N ILE A 199 7.31 -1.68 -13.13
CA ILE A 199 6.66 -2.86 -13.68
C ILE A 199 7.67 -4.01 -13.84
N ASN A 200 8.88 -3.71 -14.33
CA ASN A 200 9.92 -4.73 -14.49
C ASN A 200 10.44 -5.26 -13.14
N ASP A 201 10.52 -4.41 -12.12
CA ASP A 201 11.09 -4.78 -10.81
C ASP A 201 10.08 -5.57 -9.95
N ILE A 202 8.81 -5.16 -9.92
CA ILE A 202 7.81 -5.68 -8.97
C ILE A 202 6.50 -6.16 -9.63
N GLY A 203 6.40 -6.06 -10.95
CA GLY A 203 5.20 -6.44 -11.70
C GLY A 203 4.17 -5.31 -11.86
N PHE A 204 3.23 -5.53 -12.80
CA PHE A 204 2.23 -4.53 -13.15
C PHE A 204 1.26 -4.23 -11.99
N GLU A 205 0.75 -5.26 -11.32
CA GLU A 205 -0.24 -5.11 -10.24
C GLU A 205 0.28 -4.25 -9.10
N GLU A 206 1.49 -4.54 -8.61
CA GLU A 206 2.09 -3.79 -7.51
C GLU A 206 2.45 -2.37 -7.94
N THR A 207 2.88 -2.20 -9.19
CA THR A 207 3.11 -0.87 -9.75
C THR A 207 1.81 -0.07 -9.84
N ALA A 208 0.70 -0.69 -10.23
CA ALA A 208 -0.60 -0.03 -10.26
C ALA A 208 -1.05 0.41 -8.85
N ARG A 209 -0.84 -0.42 -7.82
CA ARG A 209 -1.14 -0.07 -6.43
C ARG A 209 -0.39 1.17 -5.96
N ILE A 210 0.85 1.33 -6.42
CA ILE A 210 1.73 2.43 -6.02
C ILE A 210 1.46 3.71 -6.81
N TYR A 211 1.34 3.60 -8.12
CA TYR A 211 1.38 4.76 -9.03
C TYR A 211 0.03 5.17 -9.60
N SER A 212 -0.96 4.25 -9.65
CA SER A 212 -2.24 4.56 -10.27
C SER A 212 -3.08 5.50 -9.41
N LEU A 213 -3.70 6.46 -10.05
CA LEU A 213 -4.70 7.37 -9.48
C LEU A 213 -6.12 6.82 -9.63
N SER A 214 -6.31 5.75 -10.42
CA SER A 214 -7.60 5.09 -10.61
C SER A 214 -8.00 4.27 -9.39
N ASP A 215 -9.30 4.09 -9.19
CA ASP A 215 -9.83 3.19 -8.17
C ASP A 215 -9.46 1.72 -8.41
N SER A 216 -9.18 1.35 -9.66
CA SER A 216 -8.69 0.01 -10.04
C SER A 216 -7.36 -0.36 -9.36
N LYS A 217 -6.60 0.61 -8.84
CA LYS A 217 -5.35 0.38 -8.10
C LYS A 217 -5.52 -0.60 -6.93
N LYS A 218 -6.70 -0.62 -6.29
CA LYS A 218 -7.02 -1.54 -5.18
C LYS A 218 -6.96 -3.00 -5.63
N SER A 219 -7.27 -3.24 -6.90
CA SER A 219 -7.22 -4.54 -7.57
C SER A 219 -5.99 -4.69 -8.47
N GLY A 220 -4.89 -3.97 -8.19
CA GLY A 220 -3.68 -4.02 -9.01
C GLY A 220 -3.86 -3.46 -10.42
N GLY A 221 -4.77 -2.52 -10.59
CA GLY A 221 -5.12 -1.95 -11.89
C GLY A 221 -6.06 -2.80 -12.74
N ASN A 222 -6.52 -3.95 -12.23
CA ASN A 222 -7.36 -4.89 -12.99
C ASN A 222 -8.72 -4.28 -13.30
N LEU A 223 -9.06 -4.22 -14.59
CA LEU A 223 -10.37 -3.78 -15.12
C LEU A 223 -11.28 -4.97 -15.45
N GLY A 224 -10.76 -6.21 -15.39
CA GLY A 224 -11.48 -7.40 -15.81
C GLY A 224 -11.57 -7.54 -17.34
N TRP A 225 -12.56 -8.32 -17.79
CA TRP A 225 -12.83 -8.55 -19.18
C TRP A 225 -13.60 -7.37 -19.79
N ILE A 226 -12.98 -6.70 -20.76
CA ILE A 226 -13.57 -5.56 -21.49
C ILE A 226 -13.81 -5.95 -22.93
N TYR A 227 -14.99 -5.63 -23.42
CA TYR A 227 -15.30 -5.81 -24.84
C TYR A 227 -14.50 -4.82 -25.70
N LYS A 228 -13.81 -5.34 -26.69
CA LYS A 228 -12.95 -4.53 -27.59
C LYS A 228 -13.72 -3.36 -28.23
N ASN A 229 -15.01 -3.53 -28.49
CA ASN A 229 -15.86 -2.48 -29.08
C ASN A 229 -16.17 -1.31 -28.12
N GLN A 230 -16.05 -1.50 -26.81
CA GLN A 230 -16.24 -0.45 -25.78
C GLN A 230 -15.05 0.51 -25.68
N LEU A 231 -13.89 0.08 -26.16
CA LEU A 231 -12.68 0.88 -26.12
C LEU A 231 -12.71 1.99 -27.18
N SER A 232 -12.12 3.15 -26.88
CA SER A 232 -11.89 4.20 -27.85
C SER A 232 -10.99 3.70 -28.99
N LYS A 233 -11.08 4.37 -30.16
CA LYS A 233 -10.25 4.00 -31.33
C LYS A 233 -8.75 4.06 -30.96
N GLU A 234 -8.35 5.10 -30.24
CA GLU A 234 -6.96 5.29 -29.84
C GLU A 234 -6.42 4.15 -28.97
N ILE A 235 -7.22 3.71 -27.97
CA ILE A 235 -6.85 2.57 -27.12
C ILE A 235 -6.77 1.28 -27.95
N LYS A 236 -7.74 1.02 -28.84
CA LYS A 236 -7.73 -0.15 -29.73
C LYS A 236 -6.48 -0.23 -30.58
N ASP A 237 -6.11 0.89 -31.19
CA ASP A 237 -4.94 0.96 -32.08
C ASP A 237 -3.66 0.62 -31.29
N LYS A 238 -3.51 1.16 -30.08
CA LYS A 238 -2.35 0.88 -29.22
C LYS A 238 -2.30 -0.55 -28.69
N LEU A 239 -3.45 -1.17 -28.44
CA LEU A 239 -3.52 -2.57 -27.98
C LEU A 239 -3.26 -3.56 -29.11
N ASN A 240 -3.55 -3.21 -30.37
CA ASN A 240 -3.24 -4.07 -31.50
C ASN A 240 -1.72 -4.20 -31.77
N ASP A 241 -0.93 -3.24 -31.27
CA ASP A 241 0.53 -3.18 -31.47
C ASP A 241 1.32 -3.94 -30.41
N ILE A 242 0.65 -4.59 -29.45
CA ILE A 242 1.30 -5.30 -28.35
C ILE A 242 0.80 -6.74 -28.22
N ASN A 243 1.60 -7.60 -27.59
CA ASN A 243 1.21 -8.97 -27.28
C ASN A 243 0.52 -9.05 -25.91
N VAL A 244 -0.16 -10.18 -25.68
CA VAL A 244 -0.72 -10.48 -24.35
C VAL A 244 0.41 -10.59 -23.33
N GLY A 245 0.28 -9.82 -22.24
CA GLY A 245 1.29 -9.72 -21.19
C GLY A 245 2.21 -8.50 -21.32
N ASP A 246 2.16 -7.80 -22.45
CA ASP A 246 2.86 -6.53 -22.64
C ASP A 246 2.00 -5.33 -22.19
N PHE A 247 2.60 -4.14 -22.16
CA PHE A 247 1.89 -2.89 -21.86
C PHE A 247 2.22 -1.80 -22.88
N THR A 248 1.28 -0.89 -23.07
CA THR A 248 1.39 0.20 -24.06
C THR A 248 2.32 1.31 -23.59
N LYS A 249 2.73 2.16 -24.52
CA LYS A 249 3.18 3.51 -24.18
C LYS A 249 2.01 4.31 -23.60
N PRO A 250 2.27 5.41 -22.84
CA PRO A 250 1.19 6.25 -22.31
C PRO A 250 0.23 6.71 -23.39
N ILE A 251 -1.05 6.63 -23.08
CA ILE A 251 -2.14 7.17 -23.88
C ILE A 251 -2.60 8.43 -23.17
N ILE A 252 -2.63 9.55 -23.86
CA ILE A 252 -3.04 10.85 -23.31
C ILE A 252 -4.54 10.98 -23.51
N THR A 253 -5.29 11.11 -22.44
CA THR A 253 -6.75 11.26 -22.47
C THR A 253 -7.16 12.62 -21.91
#